data_0469a6a4169e8d1649885e24a003bba6
#
_entry.id   0469a6a4169e8d1649885e24a003bba6
#
_cell.length_a   1.000
_cell.length_b   1.000
_cell.length_c   1.000
_cell.angle_alpha   90.00
_cell.angle_beta   90.00
_cell.angle_gamma   90.00
#
_symmetry.space_group_name_H-M   'P 1'
#
loop_
_entity.id
_entity.type
_entity.pdbx_description
1 polymer ?
#
loop_
_entity_poly.entity_id
_entity_poly.type
_entity_poly.pdbx_seq_one_letter_code
_entity_poly.pdbx_strand_id
1 'polypeptide(L)'
;MLADGHDVSCVDEDPESHARLEVGLESSWEDEGGQFTVGTGLEIDALTTAGIERADVFVASTNGDNTNIVIAQIAQRRFRVETVIARILDPYRAEWYATQGLQTICPTRTAIEMLETSVREIAAGREEGS
;
A
#
# COMPACT_ATOMS: atom_id res chain seq x y z
N MET A 1 8.36 -7.94 -0.50
CA MET A 1 7.29 -8.90 -0.91
C MET A 1 7.80 -9.97 -1.86
N LEU A 2 8.51 -9.63 -2.91
CA LEU A 2 9.10 -10.66 -3.81
C LEU A 2 10.08 -11.58 -3.09
N ALA A 3 10.90 -11.04 -2.19
CA ALA A 3 11.88 -11.81 -1.44
C ALA A 3 11.23 -12.88 -0.55
N ASP A 4 9.97 -12.71 -0.18
CA ASP A 4 9.20 -13.67 0.64
C ASP A 4 8.48 -14.72 -0.21
N GLY A 5 8.71 -14.73 -1.52
CA GLY A 5 8.11 -15.71 -2.43
C GLY A 5 6.70 -15.35 -2.93
N HIS A 6 6.25 -14.12 -2.71
CA HIS A 6 4.96 -13.66 -3.23
C HIS A 6 5.06 -13.31 -4.71
N ASP A 7 4.00 -13.58 -5.45
CA ASP A 7 3.82 -13.04 -6.80
C ASP A 7 3.27 -11.63 -6.66
N VAL A 8 4.00 -10.63 -7.15
CA VAL A 8 3.62 -9.23 -6.98
C VAL A 8 3.37 -8.59 -8.34
N SER A 9 2.19 -7.99 -8.50
CA SER A 9 1.81 -7.23 -9.69
C SER A 9 1.63 -5.77 -9.30
N CYS A 10 2.26 -4.88 -10.05
CA CYS A 10 2.19 -3.44 -9.83
C CYS A 10 1.48 -2.76 -11.00
N VAL A 11 0.60 -1.82 -10.69
CA VAL A 11 -0.07 -0.97 -11.67
C VAL A 11 0.31 0.48 -11.37
N ASP A 12 0.87 1.16 -12.34
CA ASP A 12 1.24 2.58 -12.22
C ASP A 12 1.07 3.27 -13.58
N GLU A 13 0.61 4.51 -13.58
CA GLU A 13 0.44 5.27 -14.81
C GLU A 13 1.78 5.76 -15.41
N ASP A 14 2.83 5.84 -14.58
CA ASP A 14 4.15 6.26 -14.99
C ASP A 14 5.00 5.03 -15.37
N PRO A 15 5.37 4.86 -16.66
CA PRO A 15 6.20 3.73 -17.07
C PRO A 15 7.57 3.70 -16.39
N GLU A 16 8.08 4.85 -15.93
CA GLU A 16 9.36 4.94 -15.24
C GLU A 16 9.33 4.32 -13.84
N SER A 17 8.14 4.09 -13.28
CA SER A 17 7.99 3.38 -12.01
C SER A 17 8.54 1.96 -12.05
N HIS A 18 8.56 1.34 -13.23
CA HIS A 18 9.17 0.01 -13.42
C HIS A 18 10.65 0.01 -13.00
N ALA A 19 11.40 1.04 -13.40
CA ALA A 19 12.81 1.15 -13.02
C ALA A 19 12.99 1.33 -11.51
N ARG A 20 12.08 2.03 -10.86
CA ARG A 20 12.12 2.21 -9.40
C ARG A 20 11.88 0.91 -8.63
N LEU A 21 11.07 0.01 -9.19
CA LEU A 21 10.85 -1.31 -8.59
C LEU A 21 12.10 -2.19 -8.65
N GLU A 22 13.00 -1.92 -9.57
CA GLU A 22 14.23 -2.71 -9.75
C GLU A 22 15.38 -2.23 -8.85
N VAL A 23 15.22 -1.11 -8.17
CA VAL A 23 16.25 -0.61 -7.23
C VAL A 23 16.45 -1.62 -6.11
N GLY A 24 17.70 -2.07 -5.95
CA GLY A 24 18.07 -3.06 -4.93
C GLY A 24 17.85 -4.51 -5.34
N LEU A 25 17.30 -4.77 -6.50
CA LEU A 25 17.20 -6.13 -7.05
C LEU A 25 18.46 -6.51 -7.83
N GLU A 26 18.81 -7.80 -7.79
CA GLU A 26 19.95 -8.33 -8.54
C GLU A 26 19.62 -8.56 -10.02
N SER A 27 18.35 -8.76 -10.33
CA SER A 27 17.85 -8.97 -11.69
C SER A 27 16.62 -8.08 -11.94
N SER A 28 15.97 -8.25 -13.10
CA SER A 28 14.79 -7.47 -13.43
C SER A 28 13.61 -7.80 -12.50
N TRP A 29 12.66 -6.88 -12.42
CA TRP A 29 11.42 -7.05 -11.67
C TRP A 29 10.69 -8.34 -12.09
N GLU A 30 10.61 -8.58 -13.39
CA GLU A 30 9.95 -9.77 -13.95
C GLU A 30 10.72 -11.06 -13.62
N ASP A 31 12.05 -11.06 -13.67
CA ASP A 31 12.85 -12.23 -13.32
C ASP A 31 12.73 -12.61 -11.85
N GLU A 32 12.47 -11.63 -10.98
CA GLU A 32 12.23 -11.85 -9.55
C GLU A 32 10.78 -12.26 -9.24
N GLY A 33 9.92 -12.39 -10.24
CA GLY A 33 8.53 -12.82 -10.07
C GLY A 33 7.51 -11.69 -10.07
N GLY A 34 7.92 -10.48 -10.44
CA GLY A 34 7.02 -9.33 -10.51
C GLY A 34 6.35 -9.18 -11.87
N GLN A 35 5.23 -8.49 -11.90
CA GLN A 35 4.56 -8.05 -13.11
C GLN A 35 4.35 -6.54 -13.01
N PHE A 36 4.42 -5.83 -14.13
CA PHE A 36 4.17 -4.40 -14.19
C PHE A 36 3.20 -4.08 -15.31
N THR A 37 2.17 -3.30 -14.98
CA THR A 37 1.15 -2.85 -15.94
C THR A 37 1.08 -1.33 -15.91
N VAL A 38 1.20 -0.70 -17.07
CA VAL A 38 1.01 0.75 -17.20
C VAL A 38 -0.48 1.05 -17.25
N GLY A 39 -0.95 1.84 -16.29
CA GLY A 39 -2.35 2.20 -16.18
C GLY A 39 -2.67 2.73 -14.80
N THR A 40 -3.93 3.01 -14.54
CA THR A 40 -4.39 3.46 -13.22
C THR A 40 -5.29 2.40 -12.58
N GLY A 41 -5.37 2.44 -11.24
CA GLY A 41 -6.29 1.58 -10.51
C GLY A 41 -7.77 1.89 -10.74
N LEU A 42 -8.07 2.99 -11.45
CA LEU A 42 -9.42 3.35 -11.87
C LEU A 42 -9.83 2.70 -13.20
N GLU A 43 -8.86 2.12 -13.91
CA GLU A 43 -9.09 1.45 -15.19
C GLU A 43 -9.29 -0.05 -14.97
N ILE A 44 -10.50 -0.51 -15.21
CA ILE A 44 -10.85 -1.93 -15.04
C ILE A 44 -9.95 -2.83 -15.89
N ASP A 45 -9.67 -2.43 -17.13
CA ASP A 45 -8.82 -3.21 -18.03
C ASP A 45 -7.38 -3.33 -17.52
N ALA A 46 -6.83 -2.27 -16.94
CA ALA A 46 -5.50 -2.31 -16.35
C ALA A 46 -5.46 -3.25 -15.15
N LEU A 47 -6.46 -3.21 -14.29
CA LEU A 47 -6.57 -4.10 -13.13
C LEU A 47 -6.70 -5.57 -13.58
N THR A 48 -7.51 -5.83 -14.59
CA THR A 48 -7.70 -7.19 -15.14
C THR A 48 -6.40 -7.69 -15.76
N THR A 49 -5.71 -6.87 -16.53
CA THR A 49 -4.40 -7.22 -17.11
C THR A 49 -3.39 -7.53 -16.04
N ALA A 50 -3.41 -6.78 -14.94
CA ALA A 50 -2.50 -6.98 -13.80
C ALA A 50 -2.82 -8.24 -12.99
N GLY A 51 -3.98 -8.88 -13.19
CA GLY A 51 -4.33 -10.12 -12.53
C GLY A 51 -5.18 -9.99 -11.28
N ILE A 52 -5.95 -8.89 -11.13
CA ILE A 52 -6.78 -8.66 -9.95
C ILE A 52 -7.77 -9.79 -9.67
N GLU A 53 -8.24 -10.48 -10.71
CA GLU A 53 -9.19 -11.59 -10.56
C GLU A 53 -8.61 -12.78 -9.80
N ARG A 54 -7.28 -12.87 -9.72
CA ARG A 54 -6.57 -13.94 -9.01
C ARG A 54 -5.85 -13.43 -7.77
N ALA A 55 -6.02 -12.16 -7.43
CA ALA A 55 -5.30 -11.57 -6.30
C ALA A 55 -5.86 -12.04 -4.96
N ASP A 56 -4.99 -12.43 -4.06
CA ASP A 56 -5.34 -12.71 -2.66
C ASP A 56 -5.39 -11.44 -1.85
N VAL A 57 -4.53 -10.48 -2.18
CA VAL A 57 -4.43 -9.19 -1.51
C VAL A 57 -4.32 -8.09 -2.54
N PHE A 58 -5.04 -7.01 -2.32
CA PHE A 58 -4.96 -5.79 -3.12
C PHE A 58 -4.57 -4.61 -2.24
N VAL A 59 -3.60 -3.82 -2.68
CA VAL A 59 -3.13 -2.64 -1.94
C VAL A 59 -3.30 -1.40 -2.80
N ALA A 60 -4.07 -0.42 -2.32
CA ALA A 60 -4.22 0.88 -2.95
C ALA A 60 -3.29 1.88 -2.25
N SER A 61 -2.25 2.32 -2.94
CA SER A 61 -1.19 3.16 -2.37
C SER A 61 -0.75 4.31 -3.28
N THR A 62 -1.72 4.93 -3.98
CA THR A 62 -1.46 6.14 -4.76
C THR A 62 -1.23 7.34 -3.84
N ASN A 63 -0.92 8.50 -4.42
CA ASN A 63 -0.68 9.72 -3.64
C ASN A 63 -1.95 10.36 -3.06
N GLY A 64 -3.14 9.94 -3.48
CA GLY A 64 -4.40 10.56 -3.05
C GLY A 64 -5.29 9.64 -2.24
N ASP A 65 -5.76 10.11 -1.09
CA ASP A 65 -6.67 9.36 -0.23
C ASP A 65 -7.98 9.01 -0.95
N ASN A 66 -8.58 9.97 -1.64
CA ASN A 66 -9.82 9.74 -2.38
C ASN A 66 -9.65 8.65 -3.44
N THR A 67 -8.55 8.70 -4.18
CA THR A 67 -8.23 7.70 -5.20
C THR A 67 -8.04 6.33 -4.58
N ASN A 68 -7.31 6.24 -3.47
CA ASN A 68 -7.08 4.98 -2.78
C ASN A 68 -8.38 4.36 -2.26
N ILE A 69 -9.29 5.19 -1.76
CA ILE A 69 -10.59 4.73 -1.29
C ILE A 69 -11.43 4.16 -2.45
N VAL A 70 -11.49 4.89 -3.57
CA VAL A 70 -12.26 4.43 -4.75
C VAL A 70 -11.69 3.14 -5.32
N ILE A 71 -10.37 3.07 -5.50
CA ILE A 71 -9.71 1.87 -6.02
C ILE A 71 -9.93 0.68 -5.07
N ALA A 72 -9.79 0.90 -3.78
CA ALA A 72 -10.03 -0.16 -2.80
C ALA A 72 -11.46 -0.67 -2.83
N GLN A 73 -12.43 0.21 -2.99
CA GLN A 73 -13.84 -0.18 -3.11
C GLN A 73 -14.12 -0.96 -4.41
N ILE A 74 -13.47 -0.59 -5.50
CA ILE A 74 -13.56 -1.34 -6.76
C ILE A 74 -13.03 -2.77 -6.55
N ALA A 75 -11.85 -2.90 -5.95
CA ALA A 75 -11.26 -4.22 -5.67
C ALA A 75 -12.16 -5.06 -4.77
N GLN A 76 -12.73 -4.46 -3.75
CA GLN A 76 -13.56 -5.15 -2.76
C GLN A 76 -14.93 -5.54 -3.32
N ARG A 77 -15.60 -4.61 -3.99
CA ARG A 77 -17.01 -4.79 -4.41
C ARG A 77 -17.15 -5.41 -5.78
N ARG A 78 -16.34 -4.98 -6.75
CA ARG A 78 -16.43 -5.49 -8.11
C ARG A 78 -15.69 -6.80 -8.31
N PHE A 79 -14.46 -6.89 -7.77
CA PHE A 79 -13.61 -8.07 -7.95
C PHE A 79 -13.63 -9.01 -6.75
N ARG A 80 -14.22 -8.59 -5.64
CA ARG A 80 -14.36 -9.39 -4.42
C ARG A 80 -13.04 -9.96 -3.92
N VAL A 81 -11.98 -9.15 -4.02
CA VAL A 81 -10.69 -9.51 -3.45
C VAL A 81 -10.87 -9.64 -1.93
N GLU A 82 -10.39 -10.73 -1.37
CA GLU A 82 -10.64 -11.08 0.03
C GLU A 82 -10.01 -10.07 1.00
N THR A 83 -8.78 -9.67 0.73
CA THR A 83 -8.08 -8.71 1.58
C THR A 83 -7.74 -7.47 0.77
N VAL A 84 -8.31 -6.34 1.13
CA VAL A 84 -8.08 -5.06 0.47
C VAL A 84 -7.55 -4.07 1.50
N ILE A 85 -6.38 -3.49 1.21
CA ILE A 85 -5.71 -2.54 2.08
C ILE A 85 -5.61 -1.20 1.35
N ALA A 86 -6.01 -0.12 2.01
CA ALA A 86 -5.87 1.23 1.48
C ALA A 86 -4.95 2.08 2.36
N ARG A 87 -3.98 2.74 1.73
CA ARG A 87 -3.18 3.75 2.41
C ARG A 87 -3.98 5.05 2.45
N ILE A 88 -4.21 5.58 3.65
CA ILE A 88 -4.95 6.82 3.87
C ILE A 88 -4.12 7.71 4.77
N LEU A 89 -3.72 8.89 4.29
CA LEU A 89 -2.84 9.80 5.01
C LEU A 89 -3.56 10.56 6.12
N ASP A 90 -4.84 10.87 5.93
CA ASP A 90 -5.65 11.56 6.94
C ASP A 90 -6.08 10.56 8.03
N PRO A 91 -5.64 10.75 9.30
CA PRO A 91 -5.96 9.81 10.38
C PRO A 91 -7.46 9.66 10.67
N TYR A 92 -8.23 10.73 10.57
CA TYR A 92 -9.67 10.68 10.81
C TYR A 92 -10.40 9.87 9.74
N ARG A 93 -10.01 10.05 8.49
CA ARG A 93 -10.58 9.30 7.37
C ARG A 93 -10.18 7.82 7.44
N ALA A 94 -8.93 7.54 7.81
CA ALA A 94 -8.46 6.18 7.98
C ALA A 94 -9.29 5.44 9.02
N GLU A 95 -9.55 6.07 10.17
CA GLU A 95 -10.36 5.51 11.23
C GLU A 95 -11.80 5.27 10.79
N TRP A 96 -12.39 6.24 10.11
CA TRP A 96 -13.78 6.12 9.65
C TRP A 96 -13.95 4.96 8.66
N TYR A 97 -13.06 4.87 7.66
CA TYR A 97 -13.15 3.78 6.67
C TYR A 97 -12.81 2.41 7.26
N ALA A 98 -11.99 2.36 8.29
CA ALA A 98 -11.76 1.13 9.03
C ALA A 98 -13.06 0.61 9.67
N THR A 99 -13.92 1.50 10.16
CA THR A 99 -15.23 1.13 10.69
C THR A 99 -16.19 0.61 9.63
N GLN A 100 -15.94 0.96 8.36
CA GLN A 100 -16.73 0.50 7.21
C GLN A 100 -16.24 -0.83 6.61
N GLY A 101 -15.30 -1.49 7.27
CA GLY A 101 -14.81 -2.79 6.83
C GLY A 101 -13.62 -2.74 5.86
N LEU A 102 -13.05 -1.56 5.61
CA LEU A 102 -11.86 -1.42 4.79
C LEU A 102 -10.62 -1.46 5.68
N GLN A 103 -9.68 -2.35 5.39
CA GLN A 103 -8.40 -2.35 6.10
C GLN A 103 -7.58 -1.13 5.68
N THR A 104 -7.16 -0.32 6.64
CA THR A 104 -6.43 0.92 6.36
C THR A 104 -5.03 0.90 6.98
N ILE A 105 -4.09 1.54 6.28
CA ILE A 105 -2.77 1.84 6.81
C ILE A 105 -2.62 3.36 6.73
N CYS A 106 -2.37 3.99 7.88
CA CYS A 106 -2.19 5.43 7.98
C CYS A 106 -0.74 5.74 8.35
N PRO A 107 0.11 6.09 7.38
CA PRO A 107 1.51 6.44 7.66
C PRO A 107 1.64 7.62 8.61
N THR A 108 0.73 8.59 8.52
CA THR A 108 0.72 9.77 9.41
C THR A 108 0.57 9.36 10.87
N ARG A 109 -0.41 8.51 11.18
CA ARG A 109 -0.63 8.00 12.54
C ARG A 109 0.56 7.18 13.02
N THR A 110 1.08 6.31 12.18
CA THR A 110 2.26 5.50 12.50
C THR A 110 3.46 6.38 12.83
N ALA A 111 3.70 7.43 12.03
CA ALA A 111 4.80 8.36 12.29
C ALA A 111 4.60 9.11 13.62
N ILE A 112 3.38 9.56 13.91
CA ILE A 112 3.07 10.25 15.18
C ILE A 112 3.35 9.32 16.35
N GLU A 113 2.88 8.09 16.31
CA GLU A 113 3.08 7.10 17.38
C GLU A 113 4.56 6.80 17.59
N MET A 114 5.35 6.67 16.54
CA MET A 114 6.79 6.44 16.62
C MET A 114 7.50 7.63 17.24
N LEU A 115 7.13 8.86 16.86
CA LEU A 115 7.69 10.08 17.41
C LEU A 115 7.38 10.22 18.91
N GLU A 116 6.13 9.97 19.30
CA GLU A 116 5.72 10.03 20.69
C GLU A 116 6.48 9.00 21.54
N THR A 117 6.62 7.79 21.04
CA THR A 117 7.38 6.72 21.72
C THR A 117 8.84 7.13 21.92
N SER A 118 9.47 7.67 20.88
CA SER A 118 10.86 8.11 20.95
C SER A 118 11.05 9.24 21.98
N VAL A 119 10.11 10.18 22.02
CA VAL A 119 10.17 11.28 22.99
C VAL A 119 10.01 10.77 24.42
N ARG A 120 9.09 9.84 24.66
CA ARG A 120 8.90 9.22 25.99
C ARG A 120 10.15 8.48 26.45
N GLU A 121 10.79 7.74 25.57
CA GLU A 121 12.04 7.01 25.88
C GLU A 121 13.18 7.95 26.25
N ILE A 122 13.34 9.06 25.52
CA ILE A 122 14.35 10.08 25.80
C ILE A 122 14.07 10.74 27.15
N ALA A 123 12.81 11.11 27.44
CA ALA A 123 12.41 11.72 28.68
C ALA A 123 12.65 10.77 29.88
N ALA A 124 12.30 9.49 29.73
CA ALA A 124 12.53 8.48 30.76
C ALA A 124 14.04 8.28 31.02
N GLY A 125 14.87 8.25 29.98
CA GLY A 125 16.31 8.14 30.10
C GLY A 125 16.93 9.32 30.84
N ARG A 126 16.42 10.52 30.64
CA ARG A 126 16.88 11.72 31.35
C ARG A 126 16.52 11.69 32.84
N GLU A 127 15.30 11.24 33.17
CA GLU A 127 14.87 11.09 34.57
C GLU A 127 15.72 10.06 35.32
N GLU A 128 16.02 8.94 34.67
CA GLU A 128 16.84 7.87 35.23
C GLU A 128 18.32 8.33 35.39
N GLY A 129 18.79 9.20 34.49
CA GLY A 129 20.14 9.71 34.48
C GLY A 129 20.40 10.85 35.48
N SER A 130 19.37 11.37 36.10
CA SER A 130 19.48 12.43 37.10
C SER A 130 19.36 11.86 38.52
#